data_5fb103368ee36262edb2e4e3368f46a6
#
_entry.id   5fb103368ee36262edb2e4e3368f46a6
#
_cell.length_a   1.000
_cell.length_b   1.000
_cell.length_c   1.000
_cell.angle_alpha   90.00
_cell.angle_beta   90.00
_cell.angle_gamma   90.00
#
_symmetry.space_group_name_H-M   'P 1'
#
loop_
_entity.id
_entity.type
_entity.pdbx_description
1 polymer ?
#
loop_
_entity_poly.entity_id
_entity_poly.type
_entity_poly.pdbx_seq_one_letter_code
_entity_poly.pdbx_strand_id
1 'polypeptide(L)'
;IISTAHLLGLKTAAHAYSPIAIKDAVRAGVDSIEHGFLLDDEGIAMMKKAGTFLVPTLSASYPPPIFRIPDPPSVKLRNEYRAFERAHAAGLNIAFGTDAGTFAHGDNAKEFELMVGFGMTPMDAIRSATVMTAELFGISAEAGTLEPGKLADLVAVKGNPLESVAVPGNI
;
A
#
# COMPACT_ATOMS: atom_id res chain seq x y z
N ILE A 1 -14.85 9.53 -16.18
CA ILE A 1 -13.93 8.36 -16.21
C ILE A 1 -14.32 7.37 -15.12
N ILE A 2 -14.25 7.73 -13.81
CA ILE A 2 -14.49 6.81 -12.68
C ILE A 2 -15.88 6.17 -12.77
N SER A 3 -16.94 6.97 -12.92
CA SER A 3 -18.31 6.45 -13.05
C SER A 3 -18.48 5.51 -14.24
N THR A 4 -17.80 5.77 -15.35
CA THR A 4 -17.82 4.88 -16.53
C THR A 4 -17.09 3.56 -16.24
N ALA A 5 -15.94 3.63 -15.55
CA ALA A 5 -15.21 2.43 -15.15
C ALA A 5 -16.06 1.55 -14.22
N HIS A 6 -16.69 2.14 -13.22
CA HIS A 6 -17.57 1.41 -12.29
C HIS A 6 -18.78 0.78 -12.99
N LEU A 7 -19.38 1.45 -13.98
CA LEU A 7 -20.46 0.86 -14.81
C LEU A 7 -19.99 -0.37 -15.60
N LEU A 8 -18.69 -0.45 -15.89
CA LEU A 8 -18.06 -1.59 -16.57
C LEU A 8 -17.50 -2.63 -15.58
N GLY A 9 -17.72 -2.46 -14.27
CA GLY A 9 -17.18 -3.34 -13.24
C GLY A 9 -15.67 -3.20 -13.00
N LEU A 10 -15.06 -2.10 -13.47
CA LEU A 10 -13.61 -1.85 -13.34
C LEU A 10 -13.32 -0.99 -12.12
N LYS A 11 -12.21 -1.30 -11.45
CA LYS A 11 -11.62 -0.47 -10.40
C LYS A 11 -10.80 0.67 -10.99
N THR A 12 -10.65 1.74 -10.21
CA THR A 12 -9.93 2.95 -10.61
C THR A 12 -8.85 3.29 -9.59
N ALA A 13 -7.68 3.69 -10.07
CA ALA A 13 -6.56 4.13 -9.27
C ALA A 13 -6.16 5.56 -9.67
N ALA A 14 -5.77 6.38 -8.71
CA ALA A 14 -5.30 7.74 -8.97
C ALA A 14 -3.91 7.96 -8.36
N HIS A 15 -2.93 8.26 -9.22
CA HIS A 15 -1.66 8.80 -8.80
C HIS A 15 -1.87 10.23 -8.26
N ALA A 16 -1.70 10.44 -6.95
CA ALA A 16 -1.93 11.73 -6.31
C ALA A 16 -1.00 11.95 -5.11
N TYR A 17 -0.27 13.08 -5.12
CA TYR A 17 0.65 13.46 -4.05
C TYR A 17 0.08 14.54 -3.14
N SER A 18 -0.52 15.58 -3.72
CA SER A 18 -0.97 16.74 -2.94
C SER A 18 -2.31 16.49 -2.25
N PRO A 19 -2.54 17.12 -1.09
CA PRO A 19 -3.82 16.98 -0.37
C PRO A 19 -5.04 17.36 -1.22
N ILE A 20 -4.89 18.35 -2.11
CA ILE A 20 -5.97 18.79 -3.00
C ILE A 20 -6.30 17.68 -4.01
N ALA A 21 -5.27 17.16 -4.72
CA ALA A 21 -5.46 16.13 -5.73
C ALA A 21 -6.05 14.84 -5.12
N ILE A 22 -5.58 14.45 -3.94
CA ILE A 22 -6.11 13.29 -3.21
C ILE A 22 -7.60 13.48 -2.90
N LYS A 23 -7.95 14.62 -2.29
CA LYS A 23 -9.34 14.90 -1.91
C LYS A 23 -10.27 15.01 -3.12
N ASP A 24 -9.80 15.55 -4.23
CA ASP A 24 -10.58 15.63 -5.47
C ASP A 24 -10.80 14.25 -6.10
N ALA A 25 -9.78 13.39 -6.10
CA ALA A 25 -9.90 12.00 -6.55
C ALA A 25 -10.88 11.21 -5.67
N VAL A 26 -10.82 11.38 -4.35
CA VAL A 26 -11.77 10.74 -3.41
C VAL A 26 -13.19 11.23 -3.61
N ARG A 27 -13.40 12.54 -3.83
CA ARG A 27 -14.74 13.08 -4.15
C ARG A 27 -15.28 12.54 -5.47
N ALA A 28 -14.39 12.24 -6.41
CA ALA A 28 -14.77 11.64 -7.69
C ALA A 28 -15.09 10.14 -7.57
N GLY A 29 -14.83 9.51 -6.41
CA GLY A 29 -15.16 8.11 -6.13
C GLY A 29 -14.09 7.10 -6.53
N VAL A 30 -12.81 7.49 -6.55
CA VAL A 30 -11.71 6.58 -6.87
C VAL A 30 -11.59 5.43 -5.85
N ASP A 31 -11.21 4.25 -6.31
CA ASP A 31 -11.06 3.07 -5.45
C ASP A 31 -9.72 3.08 -4.69
N SER A 32 -8.65 3.56 -5.30
CA SER A 32 -7.35 3.71 -4.63
C SER A 32 -6.63 5.01 -4.97
N ILE A 33 -5.84 5.48 -4.00
CA ILE A 33 -4.83 6.54 -4.16
C ILE A 33 -3.46 5.89 -4.13
N GLU A 34 -2.71 6.09 -5.21
CA GLU A 34 -1.32 5.67 -5.31
C GLU A 34 -0.40 6.76 -4.74
N HIS A 35 0.57 6.36 -3.95
CA HIS A 35 1.55 7.17 -3.21
C HIS A 35 0.95 7.93 -2.02
N GLY A 36 0.12 8.93 -2.22
CA GLY A 36 -0.49 9.71 -1.13
C GLY A 36 0.51 10.44 -0.23
N PHE A 37 1.70 10.80 -0.74
CA PHE A 37 2.86 11.25 0.06
C PHE A 37 2.61 12.48 0.94
N LEU A 38 1.69 13.34 0.56
CA LEU A 38 1.32 14.52 1.36
C LEU A 38 -0.12 14.42 1.90
N LEU A 39 -0.61 13.20 2.09
CA LEU A 39 -1.94 12.95 2.65
C LEU A 39 -2.08 13.62 4.03
N ASP A 40 -3.08 14.49 4.16
CA ASP A 40 -3.42 15.19 5.39
C ASP A 40 -4.56 14.48 6.16
N ASP A 41 -4.82 14.91 7.38
CA ASP A 41 -5.81 14.27 8.25
C ASP A 41 -7.24 14.37 7.70
N GLU A 42 -7.56 15.46 6.96
CA GLU A 42 -8.85 15.59 6.27
C GLU A 42 -8.95 14.55 5.14
N GLY A 43 -7.89 14.39 4.34
CA GLY A 43 -7.80 13.38 3.28
C GLY A 43 -7.95 11.97 3.84
N ILE A 44 -7.28 11.65 4.96
CA ILE A 44 -7.44 10.37 5.67
C ILE A 44 -8.90 10.13 6.05
N ALA A 45 -9.55 11.12 6.67
CA ALA A 45 -10.94 11.00 7.08
C ALA A 45 -11.89 10.81 5.87
N MET A 46 -11.64 11.51 4.76
CA MET A 46 -12.40 11.37 3.54
C MET A 46 -12.22 9.99 2.91
N MET A 47 -10.99 9.50 2.79
CA MET A 47 -10.69 8.17 2.26
C MET A 47 -11.37 7.07 3.09
N LYS A 48 -11.27 7.15 4.43
CA LYS A 48 -11.97 6.21 5.33
C LYS A 48 -13.47 6.19 5.12
N LYS A 49 -14.08 7.37 5.03
CA LYS A 49 -15.53 7.48 4.80
C LYS A 49 -15.95 6.92 3.43
N ALA A 50 -15.13 7.11 2.41
CA ALA A 50 -15.38 6.64 1.05
C ALA A 50 -15.03 5.15 0.85
N GLY A 51 -14.25 4.53 1.74
CA GLY A 51 -13.69 3.19 1.56
C GLY A 51 -12.53 3.17 0.56
N THR A 52 -11.95 4.33 0.22
CA THR A 52 -10.81 4.43 -0.70
C THR A 52 -9.55 3.88 -0.05
N PHE A 53 -8.81 3.05 -0.77
CA PHE A 53 -7.55 2.46 -0.31
C PHE A 53 -6.37 3.41 -0.53
N LEU A 54 -5.35 3.29 0.33
CA LEU A 54 -4.02 3.85 0.09
C LEU A 54 -3.09 2.74 -0.40
N VAL A 55 -2.37 2.99 -1.49
CA VAL A 55 -1.26 2.15 -1.98
C VAL A 55 0.02 2.99 -1.85
N PRO A 56 0.78 2.85 -0.75
CA PRO A 56 1.75 3.86 -0.33
C PRO A 56 3.03 3.89 -1.16
N THR A 57 3.43 2.77 -1.77
CA THR A 57 4.64 2.67 -2.62
C THR A 57 5.89 3.30 -1.99
N LEU A 58 6.13 3.02 -0.72
CA LEU A 58 7.24 3.62 0.04
C LEU A 58 8.59 3.35 -0.63
N SER A 59 8.73 2.18 -1.27
CA SER A 59 9.93 1.79 -2.02
C SER A 59 10.25 2.74 -3.17
N ALA A 60 9.25 3.37 -3.80
CA ALA A 60 9.46 4.30 -4.90
C ALA A 60 10.17 5.59 -4.46
N SER A 61 9.99 5.98 -3.20
CA SER A 61 10.68 7.13 -2.59
C SER A 61 12.09 6.78 -2.08
N TYR A 62 12.45 5.51 -2.11
CA TYR A 62 13.74 4.96 -1.67
C TYR A 62 14.55 4.46 -2.87
N PRO A 63 15.41 5.30 -3.48
CA PRO A 63 16.26 4.80 -4.56
C PRO A 63 17.28 3.80 -4.03
N PRO A 64 17.50 2.66 -4.71
CA PRO A 64 18.62 1.77 -4.42
C PRO A 64 19.96 2.49 -4.62
N PRO A 65 21.01 2.21 -3.89
CA PRO A 65 21.19 1.09 -2.94
C PRO A 65 20.81 1.42 -1.50
N ILE A 66 20.05 2.50 -1.28
CA ILE A 66 19.85 3.09 0.04
C ILE A 66 18.50 2.62 0.60
N PHE A 67 18.35 1.32 0.89
CA PHE A 67 17.30 0.86 1.82
C PHE A 67 17.66 1.16 3.30
N ARG A 68 18.47 2.19 3.52
CA ARG A 68 18.67 2.77 4.83
C ARG A 68 18.07 4.16 4.81
N ILE A 69 17.15 4.41 5.73
CA ILE A 69 16.67 5.76 5.99
C ILE A 69 17.90 6.63 6.26
N PRO A 70 18.18 7.66 5.43
CA PRO A 70 19.26 8.58 5.74
C PRO A 70 19.05 9.16 7.14
N ASP A 71 20.08 9.20 7.96
CA ASP A 71 20.00 9.84 9.26
C ASP A 71 20.79 11.17 9.23
N PRO A 72 20.13 12.33 9.27
CA PRO A 72 18.67 12.53 9.29
C PRO A 72 18.02 12.38 7.89
N PRO A 73 16.78 11.85 7.81
CA PRO A 73 16.05 11.78 6.56
C PRO A 73 15.74 13.17 6.01
N SER A 74 15.66 13.32 4.69
CA SER A 74 15.24 14.58 4.07
C SER A 74 13.85 15.00 4.57
N VAL A 75 13.53 16.30 4.50
CA VAL A 75 12.21 16.84 4.89
C VAL A 75 11.10 16.19 4.08
N LYS A 76 11.32 15.98 2.77
CA LYS A 76 10.38 15.28 1.88
C LYS A 76 10.09 13.88 2.41
N LEU A 77 11.12 13.10 2.62
CA LEU A 77 11.02 11.72 3.08
C LEU A 77 10.30 11.60 4.44
N ARG A 78 10.62 12.49 5.39
CA ARG A 78 9.92 12.53 6.68
C ARG A 78 8.43 12.81 6.55
N ASN A 79 8.01 13.67 5.61
CA ASN A 79 6.60 13.98 5.41
C ASN A 79 5.84 12.80 4.81
N GLU A 80 6.44 12.08 3.86
CA GLU A 80 5.88 10.89 3.22
C GLU A 80 5.63 9.78 4.26
N TYR A 81 6.61 9.50 5.11
CA TYR A 81 6.46 8.49 6.17
C TYR A 81 5.44 8.88 7.23
N ARG A 82 5.44 10.14 7.65
CA ARG A 82 4.44 10.64 8.59
C ARG A 82 3.02 10.56 8.04
N ALA A 83 2.85 10.75 6.74
CA ALA A 83 1.54 10.58 6.10
C ALA A 83 1.10 9.11 6.18
N PHE A 84 2.00 8.17 5.87
CA PHE A 84 1.75 6.74 5.99
C PHE A 84 1.47 6.32 7.45
N GLU A 85 2.33 6.71 8.41
CA GLU A 85 2.16 6.41 9.82
C GLU A 85 0.79 6.89 10.34
N ARG A 86 0.38 8.13 9.99
CA ARG A 86 -0.94 8.65 10.37
C ARG A 86 -2.08 7.89 9.72
N ALA A 87 -1.96 7.57 8.44
CA ALA A 87 -2.97 6.80 7.71
C ALA A 87 -3.18 5.42 8.34
N HIS A 88 -2.08 4.72 8.65
CA HIS A 88 -2.12 3.42 9.32
C HIS A 88 -2.71 3.55 10.73
N ALA A 89 -2.21 4.48 11.55
CA ALA A 89 -2.70 4.70 12.92
C ALA A 89 -4.19 5.08 12.95
N ALA A 90 -4.68 5.77 11.93
CA ALA A 90 -6.09 6.08 11.76
C ALA A 90 -6.93 4.87 11.29
N GLY A 91 -6.33 3.73 10.96
CA GLY A 91 -7.00 2.54 10.44
C GLY A 91 -7.56 2.75 9.02
N LEU A 92 -6.83 3.45 8.17
CA LEU A 92 -7.14 3.55 6.74
C LEU A 92 -6.89 2.18 6.08
N ASN A 93 -7.69 1.82 5.08
CA ASN A 93 -7.44 0.65 4.26
C ASN A 93 -6.16 0.85 3.45
N ILE A 94 -5.18 -0.01 3.67
CA ILE A 94 -3.89 0.02 2.98
C ILE A 94 -3.72 -1.26 2.18
N ALA A 95 -3.49 -1.13 0.88
CA ALA A 95 -3.13 -2.22 -0.01
C ALA A 95 -1.65 -2.12 -0.41
N PHE A 96 -1.03 -3.25 -0.71
CA PHE A 96 0.38 -3.33 -1.05
C PHE A 96 0.61 -2.92 -2.51
N GLY A 97 1.60 -2.08 -2.73
CA GLY A 97 2.10 -1.72 -4.06
C GLY A 97 3.48 -1.06 -3.93
N THR A 98 4.33 -1.20 -4.94
CA THR A 98 5.75 -0.84 -4.86
C THR A 98 6.19 0.19 -5.88
N ASP A 99 5.47 0.35 -6.99
CA ASP A 99 5.87 1.17 -8.13
C ASP A 99 7.27 0.76 -8.68
N ALA A 100 7.50 -0.56 -8.77
CA ALA A 100 8.74 -1.10 -9.33
C ALA A 100 8.92 -0.63 -10.78
N GLY A 101 10.16 -0.20 -11.10
CA GLY A 101 10.52 0.55 -12.30
C GLY A 101 11.24 1.84 -11.89
N THR A 102 10.91 2.41 -10.72
CA THR A 102 11.73 3.41 -10.03
C THR A 102 12.97 2.78 -9.37
N PHE A 103 12.91 1.49 -9.13
CA PHE A 103 13.99 0.63 -8.63
C PHE A 103 13.95 -0.74 -9.35
N ALA A 104 14.93 -1.61 -9.09
CA ALA A 104 15.05 -2.89 -9.77
C ALA A 104 13.88 -3.84 -9.47
N HIS A 105 13.33 -4.49 -10.51
CA HIS A 105 12.40 -5.60 -10.32
C HIS A 105 13.07 -6.73 -9.53
N GLY A 106 12.31 -7.36 -8.62
CA GLY A 106 12.82 -8.37 -7.68
C GLY A 106 13.04 -7.82 -6.28
N ASP A 107 13.20 -6.51 -6.10
CA ASP A 107 13.33 -5.85 -4.80
C ASP A 107 11.98 -5.47 -4.15
N ASN A 108 10.86 -5.87 -4.75
CA ASN A 108 9.50 -5.52 -4.32
C ASN A 108 9.20 -5.88 -2.86
N ALA A 109 9.78 -6.99 -2.36
CA ALA A 109 9.57 -7.44 -0.99
C ALA A 109 10.08 -6.46 0.08
N LYS A 110 10.95 -5.51 -0.30
CA LYS A 110 11.44 -4.46 0.60
C LYS A 110 10.36 -3.48 1.06
N GLU A 111 9.25 -3.39 0.33
CA GLU A 111 8.08 -2.62 0.77
C GLU A 111 7.56 -3.11 2.12
N PHE A 112 7.57 -4.43 2.37
CA PHE A 112 7.21 -4.98 3.69
C PHE A 112 8.08 -4.44 4.81
N GLU A 113 9.40 -4.36 4.59
CA GLU A 113 10.35 -3.86 5.58
C GLU A 113 10.08 -2.37 5.88
N LEU A 114 9.77 -1.59 4.85
CA LEU A 114 9.43 -0.17 5.00
C LEU A 114 8.09 0.00 5.75
N MET A 115 7.04 -0.72 5.35
CA MET A 115 5.74 -0.67 6.03
C MET A 115 5.88 -0.98 7.53
N VAL A 116 6.64 -2.02 7.88
CA VAL A 116 6.89 -2.38 9.28
C VAL A 116 7.78 -1.34 9.98
N GLY A 117 8.80 -0.85 9.30
CA GLY A 117 9.68 0.22 9.81
C GLY A 117 8.93 1.51 10.14
N PHE A 118 7.80 1.76 9.46
CA PHE A 118 6.91 2.92 9.68
C PHE A 118 5.62 2.58 10.43
N GLY A 119 5.61 1.54 11.22
CA GLY A 119 4.62 1.31 12.27
C GLY A 119 3.58 0.23 12.01
N MET A 120 3.58 -0.44 10.85
CA MET A 120 2.75 -1.63 10.68
C MET A 120 3.28 -2.81 11.49
N THR A 121 2.37 -3.69 11.93
CA THR A 121 2.81 -5.01 12.38
C THR A 121 3.19 -5.88 11.18
N PRO A 122 4.08 -6.89 11.33
CA PRO A 122 4.36 -7.85 10.27
C PRO A 122 3.10 -8.49 9.68
N MET A 123 2.12 -8.81 10.53
CA MET A 123 0.85 -9.38 10.09
C MET A 123 0.06 -8.39 9.22
N ASP A 124 -0.03 -7.11 9.61
CA ASP A 124 -0.77 -6.11 8.81
C ASP A 124 -0.09 -5.85 7.47
N ALA A 125 1.24 -5.82 7.43
CA ALA A 125 1.98 -5.70 6.18
C ALA A 125 1.72 -6.91 5.24
N ILE A 126 1.69 -8.14 5.76
CA ILE A 126 1.34 -9.33 4.97
C ILE A 126 -0.14 -9.23 4.51
N ARG A 127 -1.05 -8.83 5.38
CA ARG A 127 -2.47 -8.65 5.03
C ARG A 127 -2.67 -7.59 3.96
N SER A 128 -1.87 -6.53 3.96
CA SER A 128 -1.95 -5.51 2.91
C SER A 128 -1.68 -6.08 1.52
N ALA A 129 -0.77 -7.06 1.40
CA ALA A 129 -0.41 -7.72 0.14
C ALA A 129 -1.33 -8.90 -0.23
N THR A 130 -2.21 -9.31 0.65
CA THR A 130 -3.09 -10.48 0.45
C THR A 130 -4.55 -10.08 0.57
N VAL A 131 -5.09 -10.05 1.76
CA VAL A 131 -6.52 -9.81 2.04
C VAL A 131 -6.96 -8.43 1.55
N MET A 132 -6.21 -7.38 1.90
CA MET A 132 -6.59 -5.99 1.56
C MET A 132 -6.50 -5.73 0.05
N THR A 133 -5.47 -6.27 -0.60
CA THR A 133 -5.34 -6.17 -2.07
C THR A 133 -6.44 -6.96 -2.78
N ALA A 134 -6.80 -8.15 -2.29
CA ALA A 134 -7.92 -8.90 -2.84
C ALA A 134 -9.25 -8.17 -2.68
N GLU A 135 -9.45 -7.45 -1.57
CA GLU A 135 -10.62 -6.61 -1.34
C GLU A 135 -10.65 -5.42 -2.30
N LEU A 136 -9.53 -4.70 -2.46
CA LEU A 136 -9.41 -3.59 -3.42
C LEU A 136 -9.79 -4.03 -4.84
N PHE A 137 -9.30 -5.18 -5.28
CA PHE A 137 -9.58 -5.70 -6.62
C PHE A 137 -10.95 -6.37 -6.75
N GLY A 138 -11.68 -6.58 -5.63
CA GLY A 138 -12.98 -7.24 -5.63
C GLY A 138 -12.91 -8.75 -5.87
N ILE A 139 -11.77 -9.38 -5.59
CA ILE A 139 -11.52 -10.82 -5.79
C ILE A 139 -11.40 -11.62 -4.48
N SER A 140 -11.89 -11.08 -3.37
CA SER A 140 -11.79 -11.75 -2.05
C SER A 140 -12.46 -13.12 -1.99
N ALA A 141 -13.41 -13.40 -2.88
CA ALA A 141 -14.00 -14.74 -3.02
C ALA A 141 -13.03 -15.76 -3.64
N GLU A 142 -12.03 -15.29 -4.39
CA GLU A 142 -11.12 -16.12 -5.19
C GLU A 142 -9.71 -16.18 -4.62
N ALA A 143 -9.24 -15.10 -3.95
CA ALA A 143 -7.84 -14.96 -3.51
C ALA A 143 -7.74 -14.23 -2.17
N GLY A 144 -6.52 -14.10 -1.65
CA GLY A 144 -6.18 -13.31 -0.47
C GLY A 144 -6.12 -14.10 0.84
N THR A 145 -6.72 -15.30 0.91
CA THR A 145 -6.68 -16.20 2.07
C THR A 145 -6.45 -17.65 1.65
N LEU A 146 -5.92 -18.46 2.57
CA LEU A 146 -5.74 -19.89 2.39
C LEU A 146 -7.00 -20.64 2.85
N GLU A 147 -7.95 -20.79 1.93
CA GLU A 147 -9.25 -21.44 2.20
C GLU A 147 -9.60 -22.41 1.08
N PRO A 148 -10.30 -23.53 1.37
CA PRO A 148 -10.80 -24.43 0.36
C PRO A 148 -11.70 -23.71 -0.66
N GLY A 149 -11.44 -23.95 -1.95
CA GLY A 149 -12.20 -23.36 -3.06
C GLY A 149 -11.64 -22.06 -3.62
N LYS A 150 -10.61 -21.49 -2.99
CA LYS A 150 -9.85 -20.34 -3.54
C LYS A 150 -8.71 -20.77 -4.44
N LEU A 151 -8.17 -19.82 -5.20
CA LEU A 151 -6.98 -20.03 -6.03
C LEU A 151 -5.80 -20.44 -5.14
N ALA A 152 -5.01 -21.39 -5.63
CA ALA A 152 -3.82 -21.89 -4.93
C ALA A 152 -2.58 -20.99 -5.18
N ASP A 153 -2.75 -19.69 -5.11
CA ASP A 153 -1.67 -18.72 -5.19
C ASP A 153 -0.95 -18.64 -3.85
N LEU A 154 0.09 -19.44 -3.70
CA LEU A 154 0.81 -19.67 -2.45
C LEU A 154 2.29 -19.32 -2.60
N VAL A 155 2.84 -18.68 -1.60
CA VAL A 155 4.28 -18.46 -1.48
C VAL A 155 4.77 -19.11 -0.19
N ALA A 156 5.73 -20.03 -0.31
CA ALA A 156 6.42 -20.62 0.83
C ALA A 156 7.74 -19.87 1.08
N VAL A 157 7.94 -19.40 2.30
CA VAL A 157 9.14 -18.66 2.68
C VAL A 157 9.92 -19.42 3.75
N LYS A 158 11.25 -19.24 3.77
CA LYS A 158 12.10 -19.84 4.79
C LYS A 158 12.08 -18.97 6.06
N GLY A 159 11.61 -19.51 7.17
CA GLY A 159 11.53 -18.81 8.46
C GLY A 159 10.12 -18.34 8.79
N ASN A 160 10.00 -17.48 9.79
CA ASN A 160 8.72 -16.95 10.25
C ASN A 160 8.55 -15.49 9.80
N PRO A 161 7.68 -15.18 8.82
CA PRO A 161 7.48 -13.81 8.35
C PRO A 161 6.84 -12.90 9.41
N LEU A 162 6.29 -13.44 10.49
CA LEU A 162 5.76 -12.63 11.60
C LEU A 162 6.86 -12.17 12.56
N GLU A 163 8.03 -12.80 12.53
CA GLU A 163 9.22 -12.37 13.29
C GLU A 163 10.08 -11.43 12.47
N SER A 164 10.14 -11.63 11.15
CA SER A 164 10.91 -10.81 10.23
C SER A 164 10.25 -10.77 8.85
N VAL A 165 9.81 -9.59 8.42
CA VAL A 165 9.24 -9.39 7.08
C VAL A 165 10.30 -9.33 5.96
N ALA A 166 11.59 -9.41 6.27
CA ALA A 166 12.64 -9.59 5.28
C ALA A 166 12.66 -11.01 4.67
N VAL A 167 11.97 -11.96 5.30
CA VAL A 167 11.87 -13.35 4.84
C VAL A 167 11.23 -13.48 3.45
N PRO A 168 10.16 -12.74 3.08
CA PRO A 168 9.60 -12.78 1.74
C PRO A 168 10.57 -12.42 0.61
N GLY A 169 11.65 -11.68 0.91
CA GLY A 169 12.71 -11.37 -0.06
C GLY A 169 13.68 -12.52 -0.34
N ASN A 170 13.55 -13.64 0.36
CA ASN A 170 14.41 -14.83 0.27
C ASN A 170 13.64 -16.06 -0.25
N ILE A 171 12.83 -15.87 -1.29
CA ILE A 171 12.07 -16.93 -1.96
C ILE A 171 12.97 -17.69 -2.92
#